data_cd1a5bc7760177a6c5fb13139166bedf
#
_entry.id   cd1a5bc7760177a6c5fb13139166bedf
#
_cell.length_a   1.000
_cell.length_b   1.000
_cell.length_c   1.000
_cell.angle_alpha   90.00
_cell.angle_beta   90.00
_cell.angle_gamma   90.00
#
_symmetry.space_group_name_H-M   'P 1'
#
loop_
_entity.id
_entity.type
_entity.pdbx_description
1 polymer ?
#
loop_
_entity_poly.entity_id
_entity_poly.type
_entity_poly.pdbx_seq_one_letter_code
_entity_poly.pdbx_strand_id
1 'polypeptide(L)'
;MANIKSAKKRVLIERERRVENNSVKSEIKTYTKKFKNELAVDTAKAEELYKVLAGKLDSAARENVIHQNSADRKKAHFAKLLADAKNSK
;
A
#
# COMPACT_ATOMS: atom_id res chain seq x y z
N MET A 1 1.70 -1.00 -41.72
CA MET A 1 1.31 -1.28 -40.35
C MET A 1 2.26 -0.59 -39.36
N ALA A 2 1.83 0.53 -38.85
CA ALA A 2 2.60 1.34 -37.91
C ALA A 2 2.63 0.74 -36.48
N ASN A 3 2.02 -0.42 -36.31
CA ASN A 3 1.70 -0.95 -34.97
C ASN A 3 2.88 -1.62 -34.27
N ILE A 4 3.94 -2.00 -35.00
CA ILE A 4 5.08 -2.72 -34.42
C ILE A 4 5.87 -1.83 -33.46
N LYS A 5 6.18 -0.58 -33.88
CA LYS A 5 6.91 0.37 -33.04
C LYS A 5 6.10 0.79 -31.83
N SER A 6 4.79 1.00 -32.00
CA SER A 6 3.87 1.34 -30.90
C SER A 6 3.77 0.19 -29.89
N ALA A 7 3.71 -1.05 -30.37
CA ALA A 7 3.64 -2.23 -29.51
C ALA A 7 4.91 -2.40 -28.66
N LYS A 8 6.10 -2.18 -29.24
CA LYS A 8 7.36 -2.27 -28.50
C LYS A 8 7.44 -1.22 -27.41
N LYS A 9 7.05 0.02 -27.71
CA LYS A 9 7.03 1.12 -26.74
C LYS A 9 6.07 0.81 -25.59
N ARG A 10 4.89 0.27 -25.90
CA ARG A 10 3.89 -0.11 -24.90
C ARG A 10 4.43 -1.19 -23.96
N VAL A 11 5.14 -2.19 -24.48
CA VAL A 11 5.72 -3.27 -23.68
C VAL A 11 6.76 -2.72 -22.70
N LEU A 12 7.61 -1.79 -23.13
CA LEU A 12 8.61 -1.17 -22.27
C LEU A 12 7.96 -0.36 -21.15
N ILE A 13 6.93 0.43 -21.47
CA ILE A 13 6.18 1.20 -20.47
C ILE A 13 5.50 0.27 -19.45
N GLU A 14 4.91 -0.83 -19.92
CA GLU A 14 4.27 -1.80 -19.03
C GLU A 14 5.27 -2.46 -18.08
N ARG A 15 6.48 -2.77 -18.54
CA ARG A 15 7.54 -3.32 -17.71
C ARG A 15 7.97 -2.34 -16.63
N GLU A 16 8.17 -1.08 -16.98
CA GLU A 16 8.54 -0.04 -16.02
C GLU A 16 7.47 0.14 -14.97
N ARG A 17 6.19 0.20 -15.37
CA ARG A 17 5.07 0.30 -14.44
C ARG A 17 4.99 -0.91 -13.53
N ARG A 18 5.26 -2.10 -14.03
CA ARG A 18 5.23 -3.34 -13.25
C ARG A 18 6.28 -3.31 -12.15
N VAL A 19 7.49 -2.86 -12.46
CA VAL A 19 8.58 -2.72 -11.48
C VAL A 19 8.20 -1.72 -10.40
N GLU A 20 7.70 -0.53 -10.79
CA GLU A 20 7.24 0.49 -9.84
C GLU A 20 6.10 -0.03 -8.98
N ASN A 21 5.11 -0.71 -9.57
CA ASN A 21 3.97 -1.27 -8.85
C ASN A 21 4.42 -2.30 -7.83
N ASN A 22 5.35 -3.17 -8.19
CA ASN A 22 5.89 -4.18 -7.28
C ASN A 22 6.64 -3.54 -6.12
N SER A 23 7.40 -2.47 -6.38
CA SER A 23 8.12 -1.72 -5.36
C SER A 23 7.15 -1.11 -4.35
N VAL A 24 6.09 -0.46 -4.83
CA VAL A 24 5.05 0.14 -3.97
C VAL A 24 4.34 -0.92 -3.14
N LYS A 25 3.97 -2.03 -3.76
CA LYS A 25 3.31 -3.14 -3.05
C LYS A 25 4.21 -3.74 -1.99
N SER A 26 5.51 -3.86 -2.27
CA SER A 26 6.50 -4.36 -1.31
C SER A 26 6.64 -3.43 -0.11
N GLU A 27 6.66 -2.11 -0.34
CA GLU A 27 6.69 -1.11 0.73
C GLU A 27 5.46 -1.23 1.62
N ILE A 28 4.28 -1.30 1.03
CA ILE A 28 3.02 -1.45 1.76
C ILE A 28 3.06 -2.71 2.62
N LYS A 29 3.51 -3.81 2.06
CA LYS A 29 3.63 -5.08 2.77
C LYS A 29 4.60 -4.97 3.95
N THR A 30 5.74 -4.32 3.75
CA THR A 30 6.75 -4.11 4.80
C THR A 30 6.18 -3.28 5.94
N TYR A 31 5.52 -2.15 5.64
CA TYR A 31 4.92 -1.30 6.66
C TYR A 31 3.75 -1.98 7.36
N THR A 32 2.97 -2.79 6.63
CA THR A 32 1.89 -3.59 7.22
C THR A 32 2.45 -4.54 8.28
N LYS A 33 3.55 -5.20 7.97
CA LYS A 33 4.21 -6.13 8.88
C LYS A 33 4.73 -5.41 10.12
N LYS A 34 5.38 -4.26 9.94
CA LYS A 34 5.87 -3.42 11.04
C LYS A 34 4.71 -2.94 11.91
N PHE A 35 3.63 -2.49 11.28
CA PHE A 35 2.43 -2.04 11.98
C PHE A 35 1.85 -3.14 12.87
N LYS A 36 1.70 -4.35 12.34
CA LYS A 36 1.17 -5.48 13.09
C LYS A 36 2.08 -5.86 14.26
N ASN A 37 3.40 -5.80 14.07
CA ASN A 37 4.36 -6.08 15.13
C ASN A 37 4.27 -5.04 16.25
N GLU A 38 4.15 -3.75 15.90
CA GLU A 38 4.03 -2.67 16.89
C GLU A 38 2.69 -2.68 17.61
N LEU A 39 1.63 -3.19 16.98
CA LEU A 39 0.33 -3.35 17.65
C LEU A 39 0.45 -4.20 18.91
N ALA A 40 1.32 -5.20 18.89
CA ALA A 40 1.54 -6.08 20.02
C ALA A 40 2.47 -5.48 21.08
N VAL A 41 3.33 -4.52 20.68
CA VAL A 41 4.40 -3.97 21.53
C VAL A 41 4.07 -2.55 21.98
N ASP A 42 3.78 -1.65 21.03
CA ASP A 42 3.59 -0.23 21.32
C ASP A 42 2.54 0.37 20.39
N THR A 43 1.35 0.65 20.92
CA THR A 43 0.24 1.20 20.14
C THR A 43 0.53 2.61 19.61
N ALA A 44 1.33 3.41 20.32
CA ALA A 44 1.70 4.75 19.86
C ALA A 44 2.52 4.69 18.59
N LYS A 45 3.51 3.79 18.52
CA LYS A 45 4.30 3.57 17.32
C LYS A 45 3.43 2.96 16.20
N ALA A 46 2.52 2.06 16.55
CA ALA A 46 1.58 1.50 15.59
C ALA A 46 0.71 2.58 14.96
N GLU A 47 0.28 3.57 15.74
CA GLU A 47 -0.50 4.70 15.24
C GLU A 47 0.29 5.54 14.24
N GLU A 48 1.56 5.81 14.52
CA GLU A 48 2.44 6.52 13.61
C GLU A 48 2.64 5.73 12.31
N LEU A 49 2.88 4.43 12.42
CA LEU A 49 3.00 3.55 11.25
C LEU A 49 1.70 3.48 10.45
N TYR A 50 0.56 3.51 11.14
CA TYR A 50 -0.75 3.55 10.48
C TYR A 50 -0.88 4.80 9.60
N LYS A 51 -0.49 5.96 10.11
CA LYS A 51 -0.56 7.21 9.34
C LYS A 51 0.30 7.14 8.08
N VAL A 52 1.52 6.62 8.20
CA VAL A 52 2.42 6.43 7.06
C VAL A 52 1.83 5.43 6.07
N LEU A 53 1.33 4.31 6.57
CA LEU A 53 0.73 3.25 5.75
C LEU A 53 -0.51 3.76 5.01
N ALA A 54 -1.37 4.51 5.69
CA ALA A 54 -2.56 5.11 5.06
C ALA A 54 -2.17 6.05 3.92
N GLY A 55 -1.15 6.89 4.13
CA GLY A 55 -0.62 7.77 3.09
C GLY A 55 -0.10 7.00 1.88
N LYS A 56 0.62 5.91 2.12
CA LYS A 56 1.12 5.05 1.03
C LYS A 56 -0.01 4.35 0.29
N LEU A 57 -1.05 3.90 0.99
CA LEU A 57 -2.22 3.29 0.37
C LEU A 57 -2.97 4.30 -0.49
N ASP A 58 -3.15 5.53 -0.02
CA ASP A 58 -3.80 6.59 -0.78
C ASP A 58 -3.00 6.94 -2.03
N SER A 59 -1.68 7.06 -1.93
CA SER A 59 -0.79 7.32 -3.06
C SER A 59 -0.86 6.19 -4.09
N ALA A 60 -0.84 4.94 -3.63
CA ALA A 60 -0.94 3.78 -4.51
C ALA A 60 -2.27 3.75 -5.26
N ALA A 61 -3.37 4.11 -4.59
CA ALA A 61 -4.68 4.19 -5.22
C ALA A 61 -4.74 5.33 -6.23
N ARG A 62 -4.12 6.47 -5.92
CA ARG A 62 -4.05 7.62 -6.81
C ARG A 62 -3.29 7.29 -8.09
N GLU A 63 -2.22 6.49 -7.98
CA GLU A 63 -1.41 6.06 -9.10
C GLU A 63 -1.95 4.81 -9.79
N ASN A 64 -3.10 4.30 -9.36
CA ASN A 64 -3.74 3.10 -9.90
C ASN A 64 -2.91 1.82 -9.74
N VAL A 65 -2.02 1.78 -8.76
CA VAL A 65 -1.28 0.57 -8.39
C VAL A 65 -2.24 -0.42 -7.73
N ILE A 66 -3.13 0.11 -6.88
CA ILE A 66 -4.21 -0.65 -6.27
C ILE A 66 -5.53 0.09 -6.52
N HIS A 67 -6.64 -0.63 -6.46
CA HIS A 67 -7.95 -0.03 -6.62
C HIS A 67 -8.31 0.78 -5.36
N GLN A 68 -9.05 1.90 -5.54
CA GLN A 68 -9.47 2.75 -4.42
C GLN A 68 -10.22 1.96 -3.35
N ASN A 69 -11.10 1.06 -3.76
CA ASN A 69 -11.86 0.22 -2.82
C ASN A 69 -10.94 -0.67 -1.98
N SER A 70 -9.87 -1.20 -2.58
CA SER A 70 -8.88 -2.01 -1.84
C SER A 70 -8.13 -1.16 -0.82
N ALA A 71 -7.75 0.08 -1.19
CA ALA A 71 -7.07 1.00 -0.28
C ALA A 71 -7.97 1.34 0.90
N ASP A 72 -9.23 1.67 0.64
CA ASP A 72 -10.20 2.01 1.69
C ASP A 72 -10.44 0.83 2.63
N ARG A 73 -10.57 -0.38 2.07
CA ARG A 73 -10.77 -1.59 2.86
C ARG A 73 -9.58 -1.86 3.77
N LYS A 74 -8.36 -1.72 3.26
CA LYS A 74 -7.15 -1.92 4.04
C LYS A 74 -7.02 -0.89 5.14
N LYS A 75 -7.30 0.39 4.85
CA LYS A 75 -7.26 1.46 5.84
C LYS A 75 -8.26 1.19 6.96
N ALA A 76 -9.49 0.80 6.61
CA ALA A 76 -10.52 0.47 7.59
C ALA A 76 -10.10 -0.70 8.47
N HIS A 77 -9.51 -1.74 7.87
CA HIS A 77 -9.03 -2.92 8.60
C HIS A 77 -7.94 -2.55 9.60
N PHE A 78 -6.95 -1.77 9.16
CA PHE A 78 -5.86 -1.35 10.04
C PHE A 78 -6.34 -0.40 11.15
N ALA A 79 -7.28 0.50 10.84
CA ALA A 79 -7.88 1.39 11.84
C ALA A 79 -8.61 0.58 12.92
N LYS A 80 -9.32 -0.46 12.51
CA LYS A 80 -10.02 -1.35 13.43
C LYS A 80 -9.03 -2.10 14.33
N LEU A 81 -7.96 -2.62 13.76
CA LEU A 81 -6.91 -3.30 14.53
C LEU A 81 -6.29 -2.37 15.57
N LEU A 82 -6.02 -1.13 15.16
CA LEU A 82 -5.45 -0.13 16.06
C LEU A 82 -6.40 0.22 17.19
N ALA A 83 -7.68 0.43 16.89
CA ALA A 83 -8.70 0.71 17.90
C ALA A 83 -8.85 -0.46 18.87
N ASP A 84 -8.87 -1.69 18.38
CA ASP A 84 -8.96 -2.89 19.22
C ASP A 84 -7.74 -3.00 20.14
N ALA A 85 -6.54 -2.71 19.63
CA ALA A 85 -5.32 -2.73 20.44
C ALA A 85 -5.35 -1.67 21.54
N LYS A 86 -5.88 -0.48 21.25
CA LYS A 86 -6.01 0.58 22.25
C LYS A 86 -7.06 0.22 23.30
N ASN A 87 -8.14 -0.43 22.88
CA ASN A 87 -9.24 -0.80 23.79
C ASN A 87 -8.90 -1.99 24.69
N SER A 88 -7.95 -2.84 24.27
CA SER A 88 -7.55 -4.00 25.06
C SER A 88 -6.58 -3.67 26.18
N LYS A 89 -6.20 -2.41 26.31
CA LYS A 89 -5.43 -1.89 27.44
C LYS A 89 -6.33 -1.15 28.38
#